data_f1b4626cf557256723d26d8b66ab1743
#
_entry.id   f1b4626cf557256723d26d8b66ab1743
#
_cell.length_a   1.000
_cell.length_b   1.000
_cell.length_c   1.000
_cell.angle_alpha   90.00
_cell.angle_beta   90.00
_cell.angle_gamma   90.00
#
_symmetry.space_group_name_H-M   'P 1'
#
loop_
_entity.id
_entity.type
_entity.pdbx_description
1 polymer ?
#
loop_
_entity_poly.entity_id
_entity_poly.type
_entity_poly.pdbx_seq_one_letter_code
_entity_poly.pdbx_strand_id
1 'polypeptide(L)'
;FIHTNYPNTLRESIGNKRKKGEELTKDDLTTWHKILGKHNGWSAPGWPKKYGGAEFTPTQKYIFEQECARSECQIVMPFGVNMCGPVVYTFGNEEQKAQHLPGIISGEQFWCQGYSEPGSGSDLASLKTTAVREGDYYIVNGQKTWTTLAQHADWIFCLVRTNPDAAKPQEGISFLLIDMKTPGISVRPIYLMDGTNEVN
;
A
#
# COMPACT_ATOMS: atom_id res chain seq x y z
N PHE A 1 2.56 -24.10 -9.46
CA PHE A 1 1.50 -23.07 -9.42
C PHE A 1 1.91 -21.80 -10.19
N ILE A 2 3.03 -21.18 -9.88
CA ILE A 2 3.46 -19.91 -10.46
C ILE A 2 3.53 -20.01 -11.99
N HIS A 3 4.30 -20.98 -12.52
CA HIS A 3 4.46 -21.16 -13.97
C HIS A 3 3.17 -21.40 -14.73
N THR A 4 2.15 -21.96 -14.07
CA THR A 4 0.86 -22.29 -14.70
C THR A 4 -0.12 -21.11 -14.62
N ASN A 5 -0.03 -20.28 -13.57
CA ASN A 5 -1.06 -19.30 -13.25
C ASN A 5 -0.62 -17.84 -13.47
N TYR A 6 0.69 -17.56 -13.62
CA TYR A 6 1.13 -16.23 -13.99
C TYR A 6 0.86 -16.01 -15.50
N PRO A 7 -0.01 -15.04 -15.87
CA PRO A 7 -0.42 -14.89 -17.27
C PRO A 7 0.74 -14.44 -18.18
N ASN A 8 0.95 -15.15 -19.28
CA ASN A 8 1.96 -14.76 -20.28
C ASN A 8 1.67 -13.37 -20.87
N THR A 9 0.39 -13.05 -21.09
CA THR A 9 -0.04 -11.74 -21.58
C THR A 9 0.37 -10.61 -20.63
N LEU A 10 0.29 -10.84 -19.31
CA LEU A 10 0.74 -9.88 -18.31
C LEU A 10 2.27 -9.71 -18.35
N ARG A 11 3.03 -10.82 -18.47
CA ARG A 11 4.49 -10.78 -18.59
C ARG A 11 4.93 -9.99 -19.82
N GLU A 12 4.30 -10.24 -20.95
CA GLU A 12 4.59 -9.54 -22.22
C GLU A 12 4.23 -8.06 -22.13
N SER A 13 3.07 -7.73 -21.58
CA SER A 13 2.62 -6.33 -21.38
C SER A 13 3.63 -5.55 -20.53
N ILE A 14 3.93 -6.06 -19.32
CA ILE A 14 4.86 -5.41 -18.41
C ILE A 14 6.27 -5.31 -19.03
N GLY A 15 6.76 -6.39 -19.65
CA GLY A 15 8.06 -6.40 -20.29
C GLY A 15 8.18 -5.37 -21.41
N ASN A 16 7.14 -5.21 -22.24
CA ASN A 16 7.10 -4.23 -23.31
C ASN A 16 7.04 -2.79 -22.78
N LYS A 17 6.21 -2.53 -21.77
CA LYS A 17 6.11 -1.19 -21.13
C LYS A 17 7.44 -0.78 -20.51
N ARG A 18 8.09 -1.67 -19.74
CA ARG A 18 9.40 -1.40 -19.13
C ARG A 18 10.49 -1.08 -20.19
N LYS A 19 10.51 -1.82 -21.32
CA LYS A 19 11.47 -1.56 -22.42
C LYS A 19 11.27 -0.20 -23.07
N LYS A 20 10.04 0.31 -23.08
CA LYS A 20 9.68 1.59 -23.70
C LYS A 20 9.70 2.76 -22.70
N GLY A 21 9.93 2.53 -21.40
CA GLY A 21 9.79 3.53 -20.36
C GLY A 21 8.33 3.96 -20.14
N GLU A 22 7.36 3.10 -20.47
CA GLU A 22 5.93 3.35 -20.26
C GLU A 22 5.53 2.96 -18.84
N GLU A 23 4.61 3.71 -18.26
CA GLU A 23 4.09 3.43 -16.92
C GLU A 23 3.23 2.18 -16.87
N LEU A 24 3.30 1.48 -15.73
CA LEU A 24 2.42 0.35 -15.47
C LEU A 24 1.04 0.85 -15.05
N THR A 25 0.00 0.24 -15.60
CA THR A 25 -1.37 0.51 -15.20
C THR A 25 -1.70 -0.15 -13.86
N LYS A 26 -2.77 0.28 -13.20
CA LYS A 26 -3.30 -0.38 -12.00
C LYS A 26 -3.55 -1.88 -12.24
N ASP A 27 -4.03 -2.25 -13.43
CA ASP A 27 -4.27 -3.66 -13.77
C ASP A 27 -2.94 -4.45 -13.90
N ASP A 28 -1.90 -3.88 -14.51
CA ASP A 28 -0.58 -4.51 -14.54
C ASP A 28 -0.05 -4.79 -13.12
N LEU A 29 -0.28 -3.87 -12.19
CA LEU A 29 0.17 -3.96 -10.80
C LEU A 29 -0.66 -4.93 -9.94
N THR A 30 -1.94 -5.11 -10.24
CA THR A 30 -2.87 -5.85 -9.38
C THR A 30 -3.27 -7.23 -9.90
N THR A 31 -3.13 -7.53 -11.18
CA THR A 31 -3.59 -8.80 -11.76
C THR A 31 -2.97 -10.02 -11.08
N TRP A 32 -1.64 -10.03 -10.88
CA TRP A 32 -0.99 -11.13 -10.17
C TRP A 32 -1.38 -11.18 -8.69
N HIS A 33 -1.50 -10.04 -8.05
CA HIS A 33 -1.99 -9.93 -6.67
C HIS A 33 -3.37 -10.61 -6.52
N LYS A 34 -4.31 -10.30 -7.40
CA LYS A 34 -5.65 -10.87 -7.40
C LYS A 34 -5.65 -12.40 -7.60
N ILE A 35 -4.76 -12.90 -8.45
CA ILE A 35 -4.60 -14.35 -8.63
C ILE A 35 -4.09 -15.01 -7.35
N LEU A 36 -3.06 -14.44 -6.73
CA LEU A 36 -2.50 -14.93 -5.48
C LEU A 36 -3.50 -14.84 -4.32
N GLY A 37 -4.28 -13.74 -4.24
CA GLY A 37 -5.29 -13.54 -3.21
C GLY A 37 -6.39 -14.62 -3.23
N LYS A 38 -6.77 -15.08 -4.42
CA LYS A 38 -7.72 -16.19 -4.61
C LYS A 38 -7.13 -17.55 -4.27
N HIS A 39 -5.81 -17.68 -4.19
CA HIS A 39 -5.12 -18.92 -3.91
C HIS A 39 -4.63 -18.96 -2.46
N ASN A 40 -5.54 -19.28 -1.54
CA ASN A 40 -5.23 -19.47 -0.11
C ASN A 40 -4.42 -18.33 0.52
N GLY A 41 -4.64 -17.09 0.10
CA GLY A 41 -3.98 -15.91 0.67
C GLY A 41 -2.48 -15.80 0.35
N TRP A 42 -2.01 -16.38 -0.76
CA TRP A 42 -0.60 -16.32 -1.15
C TRP A 42 -0.11 -14.91 -1.48
N SER A 43 -1.02 -13.97 -1.70
CA SER A 43 -0.68 -12.53 -1.79
C SER A 43 -0.12 -11.96 -0.49
N ALA A 44 -0.50 -12.56 0.65
CA ALA A 44 -0.04 -12.20 1.99
C ALA A 44 0.62 -13.42 2.67
N PRO A 45 1.79 -13.88 2.17
CA PRO A 45 2.34 -15.18 2.53
C PRO A 45 2.70 -15.29 4.02
N GLY A 46 3.06 -14.19 4.67
CA GLY A 46 3.43 -14.17 6.09
C GLY A 46 2.27 -13.87 7.06
N TRP A 47 1.08 -13.56 6.55
CA TRP A 47 -0.05 -13.24 7.45
C TRP A 47 -0.61 -14.49 8.12
N PRO A 48 -1.13 -14.37 9.37
CA PRO A 48 -1.87 -15.44 10.02
C PRO A 48 -3.07 -15.89 9.20
N LYS A 49 -3.34 -17.20 9.18
CA LYS A 49 -4.51 -17.78 8.49
C LYS A 49 -5.84 -17.19 8.91
N LYS A 50 -5.98 -16.86 10.21
CA LYS A 50 -7.19 -16.23 10.75
C LYS A 50 -7.57 -14.89 10.08
N TYR A 51 -6.59 -14.25 9.44
CA TYR A 51 -6.78 -13.02 8.67
C TYR A 51 -6.69 -13.24 7.15
N GLY A 52 -6.74 -14.50 6.71
CA GLY A 52 -6.76 -14.88 5.30
C GLY A 52 -5.39 -15.07 4.66
N GLY A 53 -4.28 -14.95 5.40
CA GLY A 53 -2.93 -15.17 4.90
C GLY A 53 -2.56 -16.65 4.78
N ALA A 54 -1.43 -16.93 4.12
CA ALA A 54 -0.95 -18.30 3.91
C ALA A 54 -0.18 -18.89 5.11
N GLU A 55 0.26 -18.03 6.04
CA GLU A 55 1.05 -18.41 7.22
C GLU A 55 2.32 -19.20 6.88
N PHE A 56 3.01 -18.77 5.81
CA PHE A 56 4.26 -19.38 5.38
C PHE A 56 5.35 -19.21 6.44
N THR A 57 6.10 -20.29 6.67
CA THR A 57 7.36 -20.20 7.40
C THR A 57 8.37 -19.31 6.66
N PRO A 58 9.40 -18.78 7.32
CA PRO A 58 10.44 -18.00 6.65
C PRO A 58 11.05 -18.72 5.43
N THR A 59 11.28 -20.03 5.55
CA THR A 59 11.80 -20.85 4.44
C THR A 59 10.82 -20.93 3.27
N GLN A 60 9.54 -21.17 3.55
CA GLN A 60 8.50 -21.22 2.50
C GLN A 60 8.34 -19.86 1.80
N LYS A 61 8.39 -18.76 2.57
CA LYS A 61 8.34 -17.40 2.03
C LYS A 61 9.53 -17.14 1.10
N TYR A 62 10.74 -17.49 1.52
CA TYR A 62 11.94 -17.35 0.70
C TYR A 62 11.82 -18.15 -0.61
N ILE A 63 11.41 -19.41 -0.55
CA ILE A 63 11.23 -20.26 -1.74
C ILE A 63 10.19 -19.64 -2.68
N PHE A 64 9.06 -19.18 -2.14
CA PHE A 64 8.00 -18.55 -2.92
C PHE A 64 8.50 -17.27 -3.63
N GLU A 65 9.21 -16.40 -2.92
CA GLU A 65 9.79 -15.18 -3.48
C GLU A 65 10.82 -15.48 -4.58
N GLN A 66 11.67 -16.50 -4.38
CA GLN A 66 12.64 -16.95 -5.39
C GLN A 66 11.95 -17.48 -6.65
N GLU A 67 10.89 -18.28 -6.51
CA GLU A 67 10.16 -18.82 -7.66
C GLU A 67 9.39 -17.72 -8.42
N CYS A 68 8.82 -16.74 -7.70
CA CYS A 68 8.23 -15.55 -8.34
C CYS A 68 9.27 -14.76 -9.12
N ALA A 69 10.45 -14.53 -8.54
CA ALA A 69 11.54 -13.80 -9.20
C ALA A 69 12.06 -14.55 -10.46
N ARG A 70 12.30 -15.86 -10.36
CA ARG A 70 12.72 -16.70 -11.50
C ARG A 70 11.70 -16.71 -12.63
N SER A 71 10.42 -16.57 -12.29
CA SER A 71 9.32 -16.53 -13.25
C SER A 71 9.01 -15.11 -13.73
N GLU A 72 9.83 -14.14 -13.37
CA GLU A 72 9.64 -12.72 -13.71
C GLU A 72 8.24 -12.18 -13.38
N CYS A 73 7.67 -12.66 -12.27
CA CYS A 73 6.36 -12.21 -11.82
C CYS A 73 6.39 -10.75 -11.38
N GLN A 74 5.30 -10.03 -11.65
CA GLN A 74 5.09 -8.71 -11.05
C GLN A 74 5.05 -8.83 -9.52
N ILE A 75 5.77 -7.96 -8.83
CA ILE A 75 5.78 -7.94 -7.35
C ILE A 75 4.41 -7.49 -6.86
N VAL A 76 3.89 -8.14 -5.82
CA VAL A 76 2.76 -7.62 -5.07
C VAL A 76 3.19 -6.34 -4.37
N MET A 77 2.48 -5.24 -4.59
CA MET A 77 2.83 -3.96 -3.98
C MET A 77 2.77 -4.05 -2.45
N PRO A 78 3.82 -3.61 -1.73
CA PRO A 78 3.96 -3.86 -0.30
C PRO A 78 3.02 -3.06 0.58
N PHE A 79 2.46 -1.97 0.07
CA PHE A 79 1.73 -0.99 0.88
C PHE A 79 0.55 -1.59 1.65
N GLY A 80 -0.29 -2.38 0.99
CA GLY A 80 -1.38 -3.09 1.66
C GLY A 80 -0.88 -4.25 2.51
N VAL A 81 -0.17 -5.21 1.88
CA VAL A 81 0.13 -6.52 2.51
C VAL A 81 1.26 -6.47 3.53
N ASN A 82 2.29 -5.64 3.33
CA ASN A 82 3.46 -5.62 4.21
C ASN A 82 3.46 -4.45 5.20
N MET A 83 2.70 -3.38 4.93
CA MET A 83 2.70 -2.16 5.74
C MET A 83 1.36 -1.92 6.44
N CYS A 84 0.28 -1.66 5.72
CA CYS A 84 -1.01 -1.32 6.29
C CYS A 84 -1.66 -2.51 7.03
N GLY A 85 -1.75 -3.65 6.38
CA GLY A 85 -2.43 -4.83 6.91
C GLY A 85 -1.90 -5.32 8.26
N PRO A 86 -0.57 -5.42 8.46
CA PRO A 86 0.00 -5.75 9.77
C PRO A 86 -0.41 -4.79 10.89
N VAL A 87 -0.53 -3.50 10.60
CA VAL A 87 -1.03 -2.52 11.57
C VAL A 87 -2.51 -2.77 11.85
N VAL A 88 -3.32 -2.97 10.81
CA VAL A 88 -4.76 -3.20 10.95
C VAL A 88 -5.05 -4.48 11.73
N TYR A 89 -4.42 -5.62 11.40
CA TYR A 89 -4.74 -6.85 12.13
C TYR A 89 -4.19 -6.87 13.56
N THR A 90 -3.17 -6.06 13.87
CA THR A 90 -2.59 -5.98 15.22
C THR A 90 -3.32 -5.00 16.12
N PHE A 91 -3.66 -3.82 15.60
CA PHE A 91 -4.15 -2.69 16.40
C PHE A 91 -5.57 -2.25 16.06
N GLY A 92 -6.09 -2.64 14.89
CA GLY A 92 -7.44 -2.29 14.48
C GLY A 92 -8.51 -3.03 15.29
N ASN A 93 -9.69 -2.41 15.40
CA ASN A 93 -10.88 -3.08 15.92
C ASN A 93 -11.44 -4.09 14.90
N GLU A 94 -12.42 -4.88 15.28
CA GLU A 94 -12.97 -5.95 14.42
C GLU A 94 -13.66 -5.39 13.16
N GLU A 95 -14.27 -4.22 13.25
CA GLU A 95 -14.90 -3.54 12.12
C GLU A 95 -13.85 -3.12 11.08
N GLN A 96 -12.76 -2.49 11.51
CA GLN A 96 -11.64 -2.11 10.63
C GLN A 96 -10.99 -3.33 9.97
N LYS A 97 -10.81 -4.42 10.73
CA LYS A 97 -10.29 -5.69 10.19
C LYS A 97 -11.22 -6.26 9.13
N ALA A 98 -12.52 -6.33 9.41
CA ALA A 98 -13.51 -6.84 8.46
C ALA A 98 -13.62 -5.99 7.19
N GLN A 99 -13.47 -4.67 7.32
CA GLN A 99 -13.55 -3.72 6.20
C GLN A 99 -12.34 -3.80 5.28
N HIS A 100 -11.12 -3.93 5.82
CA HIS A 100 -9.90 -3.71 5.04
C HIS A 100 -9.11 -4.98 4.72
N LEU A 101 -8.98 -5.94 5.66
CA LEU A 101 -8.10 -7.08 5.45
C LEU A 101 -8.49 -7.94 4.24
N PRO A 102 -9.79 -8.24 3.98
CA PRO A 102 -10.18 -9.00 2.79
C PRO A 102 -9.81 -8.29 1.48
N GLY A 103 -10.04 -6.97 1.41
CA GLY A 103 -9.72 -6.16 0.24
C GLY A 103 -8.21 -6.04 -0.03
N ILE A 104 -7.40 -6.00 1.03
CA ILE A 104 -5.94 -6.03 0.93
C ILE A 104 -5.46 -7.36 0.36
N ILE A 105 -5.95 -8.49 0.89
CA ILE A 105 -5.53 -9.83 0.44
C ILE A 105 -5.99 -10.12 -0.99
N SER A 106 -7.23 -9.78 -1.31
CA SER A 106 -7.77 -10.00 -2.66
C SER A 106 -7.14 -9.14 -3.75
N GLY A 107 -6.44 -8.05 -3.38
CA GLY A 107 -5.90 -7.07 -4.31
C GLY A 107 -6.96 -6.14 -4.92
N GLU A 108 -8.18 -6.13 -4.36
CA GLU A 108 -9.25 -5.21 -4.78
C GLU A 108 -9.07 -3.81 -4.21
N GLN A 109 -8.38 -3.67 -3.08
CA GLN A 109 -8.00 -2.40 -2.49
C GLN A 109 -6.51 -2.14 -2.73
N PHE A 110 -6.20 -1.16 -3.55
CA PHE A 110 -4.83 -0.69 -3.76
C PHE A 110 -4.50 0.43 -2.77
N TRP A 111 -3.38 0.28 -2.08
CA TRP A 111 -2.97 1.18 -1.00
C TRP A 111 -1.75 1.99 -1.36
N CYS A 112 -1.64 3.22 -0.84
CA CYS A 112 -0.42 4.00 -0.83
C CYS A 112 -0.08 4.50 0.57
N GLN A 113 1.16 5.00 0.75
CA GLN A 113 1.71 5.43 2.03
C GLN A 113 1.82 6.95 2.12
N GLY A 114 1.13 7.57 3.06
CA GLY A 114 1.19 9.01 3.33
C GLY A 114 2.04 9.33 4.56
N TYR A 115 3.37 9.23 4.47
CA TYR A 115 4.29 9.50 5.58
C TYR A 115 5.02 10.82 5.41
N SER A 116 5.96 10.88 4.47
CA SER A 116 6.82 12.04 4.26
C SER A 116 6.06 13.30 3.86
N GLU A 117 6.59 14.45 4.25
CA GLU A 117 6.11 15.78 3.87
C GLU A 117 7.26 16.58 3.27
N PRO A 118 7.02 17.69 2.58
CA PRO A 118 8.10 18.51 2.03
C PRO A 118 9.15 18.96 3.05
N GLY A 119 8.75 19.12 4.32
CA GLY A 119 9.64 19.49 5.42
C GLY A 119 9.92 18.35 6.42
N SER A 120 9.51 17.12 6.16
CA SER A 120 9.54 16.03 7.13
C SER A 120 9.72 14.67 6.44
N GLY A 121 10.96 14.26 6.30
CA GLY A 121 11.35 12.96 5.74
C GLY A 121 11.97 12.07 6.80
N SER A 122 13.30 12.07 6.94
CA SER A 122 14.02 11.29 7.97
C SER A 122 13.59 11.65 9.39
N ASP A 123 13.34 12.92 9.65
CA ASP A 123 12.69 13.39 10.88
C ASP A 123 11.15 13.36 10.72
N LEU A 124 10.60 12.17 10.63
CA LEU A 124 9.17 11.96 10.42
C LEU A 124 8.33 12.45 11.60
N ALA A 125 8.91 12.47 12.81
CA ALA A 125 8.23 12.98 13.99
C ALA A 125 7.87 14.47 13.92
N SER A 126 8.52 15.22 13.04
CA SER A 126 8.25 16.65 12.79
C SER A 126 7.10 16.90 11.80
N LEU A 127 6.37 15.86 11.35
CA LEU A 127 5.26 16.00 10.42
C LEU A 127 4.21 17.02 10.90
N LYS A 128 3.64 17.77 9.94
CA LYS A 128 2.74 18.89 10.18
C LYS A 128 1.31 18.67 9.68
N THR A 129 1.07 17.62 8.88
CA THR A 129 -0.31 17.27 8.48
C THR A 129 -1.15 17.06 9.73
N THR A 130 -2.17 17.88 9.92
CA THR A 130 -3.06 17.83 11.09
C THR A 130 -4.31 17.02 10.81
N ALA A 131 -4.90 16.45 11.87
CA ALA A 131 -6.24 15.89 11.84
C ALA A 131 -6.98 16.34 13.10
N VAL A 132 -7.95 17.22 12.91
CA VAL A 132 -8.79 17.76 13.99
C VAL A 132 -10.11 17.03 13.99
N ARG A 133 -10.53 16.50 15.15
CA ARG A 133 -11.80 15.80 15.29
C ARG A 133 -12.95 16.80 15.35
N GLU A 134 -13.94 16.61 14.49
CA GLU A 134 -15.22 17.34 14.48
C GLU A 134 -16.38 16.32 14.50
N GLY A 135 -16.92 16.08 15.68
CA GLY A 135 -17.95 15.04 15.86
C GLY A 135 -17.42 13.64 15.52
N ASP A 136 -18.00 13.01 14.50
CA ASP A 136 -17.64 11.66 14.04
C ASP A 136 -16.60 11.66 12.93
N TYR A 137 -16.10 12.81 12.52
CA TYR A 137 -15.15 12.98 11.42
C TYR A 137 -13.83 13.57 11.89
N TYR A 138 -12.82 13.42 11.05
CA TYR A 138 -11.57 14.16 11.14
C TYR A 138 -11.45 15.11 9.95
N ILE A 139 -11.14 16.37 10.22
CA ILE A 139 -10.74 17.33 9.19
C ILE A 139 -9.22 17.25 9.09
N VAL A 140 -8.75 16.76 7.94
CA VAL A 140 -7.33 16.56 7.66
C VAL A 140 -6.81 17.68 6.78
N ASN A 141 -5.73 18.35 7.20
CA ASN A 141 -5.09 19.41 6.43
C ASN A 141 -3.57 19.20 6.40
N GLY A 142 -2.99 19.17 5.21
CA GLY A 142 -1.57 19.02 5.02
C GLY A 142 -1.19 18.57 3.62
N GLN A 143 0.07 18.25 3.43
CA GLN A 143 0.61 17.74 2.17
C GLN A 143 1.58 16.61 2.46
N LYS A 144 1.36 15.47 1.80
CA LYS A 144 2.32 14.37 1.72
C LYS A 144 3.14 14.48 0.44
N THR A 145 4.31 13.91 0.42
CA THR A 145 5.19 13.90 -0.76
C THR A 145 5.91 12.56 -0.89
N TRP A 146 6.41 12.26 -2.08
CA TRP A 146 7.06 10.99 -2.41
C TRP A 146 6.14 9.77 -2.23
N THR A 147 4.82 9.98 -2.38
CA THR A 147 3.83 8.93 -2.22
C THR A 147 3.79 8.07 -3.48
N THR A 148 4.43 6.90 -3.42
CA THR A 148 4.54 5.99 -4.55
C THR A 148 3.16 5.46 -4.97
N LEU A 149 2.85 5.58 -6.26
CA LEU A 149 1.65 5.06 -6.92
C LEU A 149 0.32 5.59 -6.34
N ALA A 150 0.32 6.79 -5.74
CA ALA A 150 -0.90 7.39 -5.19
C ALA A 150 -1.99 7.59 -6.25
N GLN A 151 -1.61 7.82 -7.52
CA GLN A 151 -2.54 7.96 -8.65
C GLN A 151 -3.37 6.69 -8.92
N HIS A 152 -2.94 5.53 -8.42
CA HIS A 152 -3.65 4.26 -8.54
C HIS A 152 -4.36 3.83 -7.26
N ALA A 153 -4.10 4.51 -6.12
CA ALA A 153 -4.56 4.07 -4.82
C ALA A 153 -6.07 4.29 -4.62
N ASP A 154 -6.70 3.31 -3.98
CA ASP A 154 -8.06 3.42 -3.46
C ASP A 154 -8.03 3.98 -2.04
N TRP A 155 -6.99 3.63 -1.27
CA TRP A 155 -6.81 4.00 0.13
C TRP A 155 -5.39 4.48 0.39
N ILE A 156 -5.26 5.41 1.33
CA ILE A 156 -3.97 5.84 1.87
C ILE A 156 -3.94 5.57 3.38
N PHE A 157 -2.87 4.96 3.87
CA PHE A 157 -2.57 4.98 5.30
C PHE A 157 -1.66 6.18 5.58
N CYS A 158 -2.17 7.09 6.37
CA CYS A 158 -1.60 8.43 6.53
C CYS A 158 -1.22 8.69 7.99
N LEU A 159 0.01 9.14 8.22
CA LEU A 159 0.42 9.67 9.51
C LEU A 159 0.02 11.13 9.61
N VAL A 160 -0.70 11.46 10.67
CA VAL A 160 -1.24 12.80 10.93
C VAL A 160 -1.04 13.19 12.39
N ARG A 161 -0.98 14.49 12.66
CA ARG A 161 -0.89 15.03 14.01
C ARG A 161 -2.28 15.29 14.58
N THR A 162 -2.67 14.45 15.54
CA THR A 162 -3.95 14.57 16.25
C THR A 162 -3.79 15.25 17.61
N ASN A 163 -2.59 15.20 18.22
CA ASN A 163 -2.30 15.90 19.47
C ASN A 163 -1.01 16.74 19.30
N PRO A 164 -1.13 18.06 19.08
CA PRO A 164 0.04 18.95 18.95
C PRO A 164 0.78 19.19 20.27
N ASP A 165 0.08 18.99 21.42
CA ASP A 165 0.60 19.28 22.77
C ASP A 165 1.18 18.03 23.47
N ALA A 166 1.39 16.93 22.73
CA ALA A 166 1.99 15.72 23.26
C ALA A 166 3.42 15.99 23.81
N ALA A 167 3.78 15.34 24.93
CA ALA A 167 5.08 15.52 25.55
C ALA A 167 6.25 15.15 24.64
N LYS A 168 6.04 14.19 23.75
CA LYS A 168 6.98 13.85 22.67
C LYS A 168 6.27 13.94 21.32
N PRO A 169 6.95 14.45 20.28
CA PRO A 169 6.33 14.60 18.96
C PRO A 169 5.66 13.33 18.43
N GLN A 170 6.27 12.15 18.67
CA GLN A 170 5.76 10.85 18.22
C GLN A 170 4.43 10.47 18.86
N GLU A 171 4.22 10.86 20.13
CA GLU A 171 3.01 10.52 20.89
C GLU A 171 1.77 11.29 20.41
N GLY A 172 1.99 12.37 19.62
CA GLY A 172 0.93 13.16 19.01
C GLY A 172 0.52 12.71 17.62
N ILE A 173 1.07 11.60 17.11
CA ILE A 173 0.83 11.11 15.75
C ILE A 173 -0.17 9.96 15.77
N SER A 174 -1.13 10.01 14.86
CA SER A 174 -2.10 8.94 14.60
C SER A 174 -1.95 8.38 13.20
N PHE A 175 -2.35 7.13 13.04
CA PHE A 175 -2.39 6.40 11.78
C PHE A 175 -3.83 6.36 11.28
N LEU A 176 -4.15 7.10 10.23
CA LEU A 176 -5.49 7.15 9.65
C LEU A 176 -5.55 6.35 8.35
N LEU A 177 -6.67 5.66 8.14
CA LEU A 177 -7.03 5.01 6.89
C LEU A 177 -8.02 5.93 6.16
N ILE A 178 -7.63 6.45 5.01
CA ILE A 178 -8.40 7.47 4.29
C ILE A 178 -8.74 6.94 2.89
N ASP A 179 -10.03 6.97 2.51
CA ASP A 179 -10.47 6.69 1.15
C ASP A 179 -9.98 7.81 0.22
N MET A 180 -9.25 7.46 -0.83
CA MET A 180 -8.71 8.43 -1.80
C MET A 180 -9.79 9.17 -2.61
N LYS A 181 -11.04 8.71 -2.54
CA LYS A 181 -12.19 9.40 -3.13
C LYS A 181 -12.79 10.48 -2.22
N THR A 182 -12.26 10.63 -0.99
CA THR A 182 -12.72 11.66 -0.06
C THR A 182 -12.57 13.05 -0.69
N PRO A 183 -13.61 13.89 -0.66
CA PRO A 183 -13.53 15.25 -1.20
C PRO A 183 -12.42 16.06 -0.56
N GLY A 184 -11.69 16.83 -1.39
CA GLY A 184 -10.56 17.65 -0.94
C GLY A 184 -9.19 16.99 -1.10
N ILE A 185 -9.12 15.71 -1.45
CA ILE A 185 -7.86 15.05 -1.80
C ILE A 185 -7.49 15.39 -3.25
N SER A 186 -6.25 15.80 -3.46
CA SER A 186 -5.66 15.96 -4.79
C SER A 186 -4.34 15.24 -4.88
N VAL A 187 -4.12 14.50 -5.96
CA VAL A 187 -2.86 13.81 -6.27
C VAL A 187 -2.19 14.54 -7.43
N ARG A 188 -0.91 14.88 -7.25
CA ARG A 188 -0.12 15.58 -8.26
C ARG A 188 1.15 14.80 -8.55
N PRO A 189 1.48 14.51 -9.82
CA PRO A 189 2.66 13.75 -10.18
C PRO A 189 3.95 14.52 -9.87
N ILE A 190 4.97 13.79 -9.44
CA ILE A 190 6.36 14.24 -9.40
C ILE A 190 7.07 13.54 -10.54
N TYR A 191 7.51 14.29 -11.55
CA TYR A 191 8.24 13.73 -12.68
C TYR A 191 9.68 13.41 -12.29
N LEU A 192 10.07 12.17 -12.48
CA LEU A 192 11.42 11.67 -12.21
C LEU A 192 12.36 11.99 -13.40
N MET A 193 13.66 11.78 -13.20
CA MET A 193 14.67 12.06 -14.24
C MET A 193 14.51 11.22 -15.51
N ASP A 194 13.90 10.06 -15.41
CA ASP A 194 13.57 9.16 -16.54
C ASP A 194 12.24 9.50 -17.22
N GLY A 195 11.54 10.56 -16.74
CA GLY A 195 10.26 11.00 -17.27
C GLY A 195 9.04 10.27 -16.71
N THR A 196 9.22 9.29 -15.84
CA THR A 196 8.11 8.59 -15.15
C THR A 196 7.56 9.42 -13.99
N ASN A 197 6.37 9.07 -13.49
CA ASN A 197 5.70 9.72 -12.36
C ASN A 197 5.19 8.69 -11.33
N GLU A 198 6.02 7.70 -11.00
CA GLU A 198 5.66 6.68 -9.99
C GLU A 198 5.40 7.29 -8.60
N VAL A 199 5.86 8.51 -8.33
CA VAL A 199 5.69 9.21 -7.06
C VAL A 199 4.88 10.49 -7.21
N ASN A 200 4.19 10.86 -6.12
CA ASN A 200 3.25 11.97 -6.08
C ASN A 200 3.51 12.86 -4.85
#